data_42eb0e4adf99e5047228198bbdcd244a
#
_entry.id   42eb0e4adf99e5047228198bbdcd244a
#
_cell.length_a   1.000
_cell.length_b   1.000
_cell.length_c   1.000
_cell.angle_alpha   90.00
_cell.angle_beta   90.00
_cell.angle_gamma   90.00
#
_symmetry.space_group_name_H-M   'P 1'
#
loop_
_entity.id
_entity.type
_entity.pdbx_description
1 polymer ?
#
loop_
_entity_poly.entity_id
_entity_poly.type
_entity_poly.pdbx_seq_one_letter_code
_entity_poly.pdbx_strand_id
1 'polypeptide(L)'
;MATLFVHHKVQNYGAWRKVFDDLTAMRTGYGCTGHKVFQSPSDPNEITILTDWKYIEQAKTYATSDDLKEGMKNAGVISQPDVLFLADA
;
A
#
# COMPACT_ATOMS: atom_id res chain seq x y z
N MET A 1 4.35 10.85 -13.79
CA MET A 1 4.29 9.70 -12.87
C MET A 1 3.31 9.99 -11.75
N ALA A 2 2.74 8.96 -11.20
CA ALA A 2 1.79 9.10 -10.11
C ALA A 2 2.26 8.28 -8.91
N THR A 3 1.84 8.70 -7.72
CA THR A 3 2.13 8.00 -6.47
C THR A 3 0.84 7.77 -5.71
N LEU A 4 0.66 6.56 -5.20
CA LEU A 4 -0.43 6.22 -4.29
C LEU A 4 0.12 6.25 -2.87
N PHE A 5 -0.47 7.09 -2.03
CA PHE A 5 -0.16 7.17 -0.60
C PHE A 5 -1.21 6.39 0.16
N VAL A 6 -0.76 5.47 1.03
CA VAL A 6 -1.64 4.72 1.93
C VAL A 6 -1.04 4.78 3.33
N HIS A 7 -1.86 5.16 4.30
CA HIS A 7 -1.47 5.19 5.70
C HIS A 7 -2.49 4.43 6.52
N HIS A 8 -2.02 3.50 7.36
CA HIS A 8 -2.89 2.73 8.25
C HIS A 8 -2.10 2.13 9.41
N LYS A 9 -2.84 1.56 10.35
CA LYS A 9 -2.25 0.77 11.45
C LYS A 9 -2.45 -0.71 11.17
N VAL A 10 -1.48 -1.51 11.62
CA VAL A 10 -1.52 -2.97 11.51
C VAL A 10 -1.38 -3.60 12.88
N GLN A 11 -1.77 -4.85 13.00
CA GLN A 11 -1.67 -5.59 14.25
C GLN A 11 -0.22 -5.92 14.60
N ASN A 12 0.59 -6.26 13.59
CA ASN A 12 2.01 -6.59 13.74
C ASN A 12 2.76 -6.29 12.45
N TYR A 13 3.77 -5.42 12.50
CA TYR A 13 4.53 -5.01 11.33
C TYR A 13 5.18 -6.20 10.61
N GLY A 14 5.83 -7.10 11.34
CA GLY A 14 6.54 -8.23 10.73
C GLY A 14 5.61 -9.14 9.92
N ALA A 15 4.44 -9.44 10.45
CA ALA A 15 3.42 -10.22 9.76
C ALA A 15 2.87 -9.46 8.54
N TRP A 16 2.61 -8.16 8.70
CA TRP A 16 2.16 -7.30 7.59
C TRP A 16 3.20 -7.25 6.48
N ARG A 17 4.48 -7.06 6.84
CA ARG A 17 5.56 -6.94 5.85
C ARG A 17 5.70 -8.19 5.01
N LYS A 18 5.56 -9.35 5.61
CA LYS A 18 5.61 -10.62 4.88
C LYS A 18 4.52 -10.70 3.82
N VAL A 19 3.29 -10.36 4.18
CA VAL A 19 2.17 -10.35 3.23
C VAL A 19 2.39 -9.29 2.16
N PHE A 20 2.83 -8.11 2.54
CA PHE A 20 3.13 -7.02 1.60
C PHE A 20 4.17 -7.46 0.55
N ASP A 21 5.26 -8.09 0.98
CA ASP A 21 6.30 -8.57 0.08
C ASP A 21 5.78 -9.70 -0.82
N ASP A 22 4.97 -10.62 -0.29
CA ASP A 22 4.38 -11.72 -1.05
C ASP A 22 3.44 -11.22 -2.16
N LEU A 23 2.87 -10.02 -2.01
CA LEU A 23 1.95 -9.43 -2.98
C LEU A 23 2.65 -8.52 -4.02
N THR A 24 3.97 -8.50 -4.06
CA THR A 24 4.73 -7.66 -5.01
C THR A 24 4.35 -7.96 -6.46
N ALA A 25 4.24 -9.24 -6.83
CA ALA A 25 3.88 -9.62 -8.20
C ALA A 25 2.46 -9.17 -8.57
N MET A 26 1.54 -9.20 -7.62
CA MET A 26 0.17 -8.72 -7.84
C MET A 26 0.18 -7.21 -8.11
N ARG A 27 0.91 -6.41 -7.30
CA ARG A 27 1.03 -4.97 -7.54
C ARG A 27 1.67 -4.66 -8.89
N THR A 28 2.74 -5.37 -9.25
CA THR A 28 3.39 -5.23 -10.56
C THR A 28 2.41 -5.51 -11.69
N GLY A 29 1.55 -6.50 -11.53
CA GLY A 29 0.50 -6.83 -12.50
C GLY A 29 -0.50 -5.71 -12.71
N TYR A 30 -0.76 -4.88 -11.69
CA TYR A 30 -1.60 -3.68 -11.83
C TYR A 30 -0.85 -2.48 -12.43
N GLY A 31 0.48 -2.55 -12.54
CA GLY A 31 1.30 -1.48 -13.12
C GLY A 31 2.18 -0.73 -12.12
N CYS A 32 2.31 -1.22 -10.89
CA CYS A 32 3.20 -0.63 -9.90
C CYS A 32 4.66 -0.79 -10.33
N THR A 33 5.42 0.30 -10.30
CA THR A 33 6.82 0.33 -10.72
C THR A 33 7.81 0.38 -9.57
N GLY A 34 7.36 0.65 -8.36
CA GLY A 34 8.21 0.69 -7.18
C GLY A 34 7.41 1.05 -5.95
N HIS A 35 8.06 0.96 -4.79
CA HIS A 35 7.41 1.29 -3.53
C HIS A 35 8.42 1.74 -2.48
N LYS A 36 7.91 2.44 -1.46
CA LYS A 36 8.63 2.74 -0.22
C LYS A 36 7.69 2.49 0.96
N VAL A 37 8.23 1.94 2.03
CA VAL A 37 7.48 1.68 3.26
C VAL A 37 8.14 2.43 4.39
N PHE A 38 7.33 3.14 5.19
CA PHE A 38 7.78 3.89 6.34
C PHE A 38 7.02 3.42 7.58
N GLN A 39 7.72 3.39 8.70
CA GLN A 39 7.12 3.17 10.02
C GLN A 39 7.15 4.49 10.79
N SER A 40 6.13 4.74 11.61
CA SER A 40 6.18 5.87 12.53
C SER A 40 7.34 5.66 13.52
N PRO A 41 8.13 6.70 13.83
CA PRO A 41 9.21 6.57 14.82
C PRO A 41 8.71 6.19 16.22
N SER A 42 7.45 6.50 16.54
CA SER A 42 6.86 6.23 17.86
C SER A 42 6.00 4.98 17.90
N ASP A 43 5.63 4.41 16.72
CA ASP A 43 4.78 3.22 16.64
C ASP A 43 5.15 2.41 15.39
N PRO A 44 5.86 1.27 15.55
CA PRO A 44 6.26 0.46 14.39
C PRO A 44 5.08 -0.16 13.64
N ASN A 45 3.90 -0.17 14.23
CA ASN A 45 2.68 -0.71 13.60
C ASN A 45 1.85 0.37 12.91
N GLU A 46 2.29 1.62 12.93
CA GLU A 46 1.73 2.69 12.11
C GLU A 46 2.58 2.85 10.86
N ILE A 47 2.00 2.56 9.70
CA ILE A 47 2.75 2.37 8.46
C ILE A 47 2.24 3.33 7.39
N THR A 48 3.19 3.93 6.66
CA THR A 48 2.91 4.72 5.46
C THR A 48 3.58 4.03 4.27
N ILE A 49 2.82 3.82 3.21
CA ILE A 49 3.29 3.17 2.00
C ILE A 49 3.14 4.13 0.82
N LEU A 50 4.21 4.31 0.06
CA LEU A 50 4.18 5.01 -1.21
C LEU A 50 4.42 4.00 -2.31
N THR A 51 3.51 3.94 -3.28
CA THR A 51 3.69 3.10 -4.48
C THR A 51 3.70 3.99 -5.71
N ASP A 52 4.60 3.67 -6.65
CA ASP A 52 4.80 4.47 -7.85
C ASP A 52 4.12 3.80 -9.05
N TRP A 53 3.51 4.63 -9.90
CA TRP A 53 2.72 4.20 -11.05
C TRP A 53 3.01 5.10 -12.24
N LYS A 54 3.01 4.53 -13.44
CA LYS A 54 3.16 5.33 -14.66
C LYS A 54 1.92 6.19 -14.90
N TYR A 55 0.73 5.62 -14.66
CA TYR A 55 -0.55 6.29 -14.88
C TYR A 55 -1.40 6.22 -13.60
N ILE A 56 -2.06 7.35 -13.29
CA ILE A 56 -2.91 7.44 -12.08
C ILE A 56 -4.10 6.47 -12.14
N GLU A 57 -4.61 6.16 -13.33
CA GLU A 57 -5.72 5.22 -13.51
C GLU A 57 -5.37 3.82 -13.01
N GLN A 58 -4.11 3.40 -13.17
CA GLN A 58 -3.62 2.12 -12.66
C GLN A 58 -3.69 2.09 -11.13
N ALA A 59 -3.24 3.17 -10.48
CA ALA A 59 -3.29 3.31 -9.03
C ALA A 59 -4.74 3.29 -8.52
N LYS A 60 -5.66 3.96 -9.22
CA LYS A 60 -7.08 3.98 -8.86
C LYS A 60 -7.70 2.60 -8.99
N THR A 61 -7.39 1.87 -10.04
CA THR A 61 -7.87 0.49 -10.24
C THR A 61 -7.39 -0.42 -9.12
N TYR A 62 -6.09 -0.32 -8.77
CA TYR A 62 -5.52 -1.08 -7.66
C TYR A 62 -6.17 -0.71 -6.33
N ALA A 63 -6.32 0.58 -6.04
CA ALA A 63 -6.84 1.06 -4.76
C ALA A 63 -8.29 0.63 -4.50
N THR A 64 -9.07 0.38 -5.55
CA THR A 64 -10.47 -0.06 -5.44
C THR A 64 -10.65 -1.56 -5.70
N SER A 65 -9.55 -2.29 -5.89
CA SER A 65 -9.60 -3.72 -6.21
C SER A 65 -9.94 -4.57 -4.99
N ASP A 66 -10.59 -5.70 -5.24
CA ASP A 66 -10.82 -6.71 -4.21
C ASP A 66 -9.50 -7.35 -3.76
N ASP A 67 -8.52 -7.44 -4.66
CA ASP A 67 -7.19 -7.95 -4.35
C ASP A 67 -6.52 -7.15 -3.23
N LEU A 68 -6.62 -5.81 -3.27
CA LEU A 68 -6.08 -4.97 -2.22
C LEU A 68 -6.86 -5.12 -0.92
N LYS A 69 -8.19 -5.16 -0.99
CA LYS A 69 -9.03 -5.33 0.20
C LYS A 69 -8.71 -6.64 0.92
N GLU A 70 -8.62 -7.71 0.17
CA GLU A 70 -8.28 -9.04 0.71
C GLU A 70 -6.85 -9.05 1.24
N GLY A 71 -5.91 -8.45 0.53
CA GLY A 71 -4.53 -8.33 0.97
C GLY A 71 -4.40 -7.59 2.29
N MET A 72 -5.10 -6.46 2.46
CA MET A 72 -5.10 -5.71 3.73
C MET A 72 -5.69 -6.54 4.88
N LYS A 73 -6.78 -7.25 4.63
CA LYS A 73 -7.40 -8.12 5.63
C LYS A 73 -6.43 -9.22 6.07
N ASN A 74 -5.79 -9.89 5.12
CA ASN A 74 -4.86 -10.98 5.39
C ASN A 74 -3.58 -10.48 6.07
N ALA A 75 -3.19 -9.24 5.82
CA ALA A 75 -2.01 -8.61 6.40
C ALA A 75 -2.23 -8.05 7.80
N GLY A 76 -3.46 -8.05 8.31
CA GLY A 76 -3.78 -7.59 9.65
C GLY A 76 -3.90 -6.07 9.78
N VAL A 77 -4.40 -5.40 8.76
CA VAL A 77 -4.72 -3.96 8.83
C VAL A 77 -5.92 -3.78 9.76
N ILE A 78 -5.76 -2.95 10.80
CA ILE A 78 -6.74 -2.79 11.87
C ILE A 78 -7.39 -1.41 11.92
N SER A 79 -7.00 -0.49 11.03
CA SER A 79 -7.60 0.84 10.94
C SER A 79 -8.13 1.09 9.55
N GLN A 80 -9.02 2.09 9.42
CA GLN A 80 -9.46 2.58 8.12
C GLN A 80 -8.27 3.23 7.41
N PRO A 81 -7.86 2.77 6.22
CA PRO A 81 -6.72 3.37 5.52
C PRO A 81 -7.01 4.79 5.06
N ASP A 82 -6.03 5.68 5.22
CA ASP A 82 -6.01 6.98 4.55
C ASP A 82 -5.38 6.78 3.18
N VAL A 83 -6.06 7.19 2.13
CA VAL A 83 -5.63 6.98 0.75
C VAL A 83 -5.59 8.31 0.02
N LEU A 84 -4.44 8.64 -0.57
CA LEU A 84 -4.26 9.84 -1.38
C LEU A 84 -3.65 9.46 -2.72
N PHE A 85 -4.18 10.05 -3.79
CA PHE A 85 -3.60 9.93 -5.11
C PHE A 85 -2.80 11.19 -5.41
N LEU A 86 -1.50 11.03 -5.68
CA LEU A 86 -0.56 12.14 -5.83
C LEU A 86 -0.01 12.17 -7.26
N ALA A 87 0.03 13.35 -7.83
CA ALA A 87 0.66 13.57 -9.13
C ALA A 87 1.90 14.44 -8.94
N ASP A 88 2.90 14.25 -9.82
CA ASP A 88 4.07 15.13 -9.81
C ASP A 88 3.64 16.58 -10.10
N ALA A 89 4.21 17.49 -9.34
CA ALA A 89 3.93 18.92 -9.51
C ALA A 89 4.76 19.52 -10.66
#